data_b3c8cd30deffc0eac5d548bdae4b3114
#
_entry.id   b3c8cd30deffc0eac5d548bdae4b3114
#
_cell.length_a   1.000
_cell.length_b   1.000
_cell.length_c   1.000
_cell.angle_alpha   90.00
_cell.angle_beta   90.00
_cell.angle_gamma   90.00
#
_symmetry.space_group_name_H-M   'P 1'
#
loop_
_entity.id
_entity.type
_entity.pdbx_description
1 polymer ?
#
loop_
_entity_poly.entity_id
_entity_poly.type
_entity_poly.pdbx_seq_one_letter_code
_entity_poly.pdbx_strand_id
1 'polypeptide(L)'
;MTPAQLDQARKIADNPKASSETVILPVQNGAAVLDSDKDAARPDRAPGSRDDRRRERADAPIVAAPKSDADAQVVPGGKRQPPIKMEAVTAEQGERLDRRPNFQPQPGMTERRRGDDNRIILQIDNQNVIRNDDSDRFTRGDEEQYYERLPGGRSRETISRPDKSQVVTIRNQYGDLVQRSRIDARGREYVLFYAPELMEEPDRAYEFRDPGEDLPPMRLNIPVRDYIIDTTSDPDRDYYKFLEQPPVEPVERVYSLDEVKYSARIRDKVRRIDLDTITFPTGSAEISMNQAASLRKVADAINQVLKKNPAETFLIEGHTDAVGTDESNLVLSDQRAESVANVLSDAFAIPPENLATQGYGERYLKVSTTAAEQQNRRVTIRRVTALVRPVAQK
;
A
#
# COMPACT_ATOMS: atom_id res chain seq x y z
N MET A 1 -8.29 1.90 30.77
CA MET A 1 -8.05 0.49 31.14
C MET A 1 -7.20 0.46 32.41
N THR A 2 -7.56 -0.38 33.36
CA THR A 2 -6.71 -0.60 34.56
C THR A 2 -5.49 -1.45 34.18
N PRO A 3 -4.38 -1.39 34.96
CA PRO A 3 -3.21 -2.23 34.71
C PRO A 3 -3.53 -3.73 34.63
N ALA A 4 -4.49 -4.21 35.42
CA ALA A 4 -4.97 -5.59 35.38
C ALA A 4 -5.70 -5.94 34.07
N GLN A 5 -6.46 -5.01 33.48
CA GLN A 5 -7.11 -5.19 32.19
C GLN A 5 -6.10 -5.20 31.03
N LEU A 6 -5.01 -4.45 31.16
CA LEU A 6 -3.90 -4.44 30.21
C LEU A 6 -3.13 -5.76 30.23
N ASP A 7 -2.87 -6.32 31.42
CA ASP A 7 -2.20 -7.62 31.58
C ASP A 7 -3.06 -8.78 31.09
N GLN A 8 -4.36 -8.70 31.30
CA GLN A 8 -5.30 -9.70 30.79
C GLN A 8 -5.42 -9.63 29.27
N ALA A 9 -5.46 -8.41 28.69
CA ALA A 9 -5.43 -8.21 27.24
C ALA A 9 -4.14 -8.75 26.61
N ARG A 10 -2.97 -8.58 27.26
CA ARG A 10 -1.69 -9.14 26.82
C ARG A 10 -1.71 -10.66 26.84
N LYS A 11 -2.18 -11.28 27.93
CA LYS A 11 -2.28 -12.75 28.05
C LYS A 11 -3.22 -13.37 27.00
N ILE A 12 -4.30 -12.69 26.66
CA ILE A 12 -5.25 -13.11 25.61
C ILE A 12 -4.63 -12.93 24.21
N ALA A 13 -3.87 -11.84 23.99
CA ALA A 13 -3.16 -11.59 22.74
C ALA A 13 -2.03 -12.62 22.52
N ASP A 14 -1.38 -13.09 23.58
CA ASP A 14 -0.31 -14.10 23.53
C ASP A 14 -0.86 -15.52 23.31
N ASN A 15 -2.11 -15.79 23.70
CA ASN A 15 -2.75 -17.11 23.51
C ASN A 15 -4.26 -17.01 23.19
N PRO A 16 -4.64 -16.60 21.98
CA PRO A 16 -6.04 -16.36 21.60
C PRO A 16 -6.94 -17.58 21.67
N LYS A 17 -6.37 -18.79 21.67
CA LYS A 17 -7.13 -20.06 21.73
C LYS A 17 -7.52 -20.47 23.15
N ALA A 18 -6.96 -19.84 24.17
CA ALA A 18 -7.21 -20.19 25.56
C ALA A 18 -8.36 -19.39 26.22
N SER A 19 -8.99 -18.45 25.49
CA SER A 19 -10.03 -17.58 26.01
C SER A 19 -11.34 -17.81 25.26
N SER A 20 -12.41 -18.09 26.01
CA SER A 20 -13.80 -18.10 25.53
C SER A 20 -14.47 -16.73 25.64
N GLU A 21 -13.73 -15.70 26.08
CA GLU A 21 -14.25 -14.36 26.30
C GLU A 21 -14.13 -13.49 25.03
N THR A 22 -15.03 -12.53 24.93
CA THR A 22 -15.23 -11.55 23.86
C THR A 22 -13.91 -11.05 23.26
N VAL A 23 -13.80 -11.14 21.93
CA VAL A 23 -12.64 -10.71 21.14
C VAL A 23 -12.21 -9.29 21.54
N ILE A 24 -11.13 -9.20 22.30
CA ILE A 24 -10.44 -7.94 22.56
C ILE A 24 -9.62 -7.62 21.30
N LEU A 25 -9.73 -6.40 20.80
CA LEU A 25 -8.88 -5.93 19.70
C LEU A 25 -7.42 -6.18 20.05
N PRO A 26 -6.63 -6.79 19.17
CA PRO A 26 -5.19 -6.88 19.39
C PRO A 26 -4.65 -5.44 19.51
N VAL A 27 -4.09 -5.10 20.66
CA VAL A 27 -3.59 -3.77 20.99
C VAL A 27 -2.09 -3.87 21.23
N GLN A 28 -1.33 -3.02 20.56
CA GLN A 28 0.09 -2.84 20.80
C GLN A 28 0.31 -1.39 21.27
N ASN A 29 0.98 -1.21 22.39
CA ASN A 29 1.28 0.12 22.97
C ASN A 29 0.04 1.05 23.07
N GLY A 30 -1.13 0.50 23.39
CA GLY A 30 -2.38 1.26 23.53
C GLY A 30 -3.12 1.57 22.23
N ALA A 31 -2.54 1.25 21.06
CA ALA A 31 -3.17 1.41 19.75
C ALA A 31 -3.62 0.06 19.17
N ALA A 32 -4.66 0.07 18.34
CA ALA A 32 -5.08 -1.10 17.59
C ALA A 32 -3.97 -1.55 16.61
N VAL A 33 -3.88 -2.85 16.36
CA VAL A 33 -2.89 -3.43 15.43
C VAL A 33 -3.29 -3.14 13.99
N LEU A 34 -4.58 -3.30 13.65
CA LEU A 34 -5.09 -3.06 12.30
C LEU A 34 -5.31 -1.57 12.05
N ASP A 35 -4.92 -1.11 10.86
CA ASP A 35 -5.11 0.29 10.48
C ASP A 35 -6.59 0.63 10.25
N SER A 36 -7.41 -0.32 9.78
CA SER A 36 -8.86 -0.16 9.68
C SER A 36 -9.55 0.02 11.04
N ASP A 37 -8.98 -0.54 12.11
CA ASP A 37 -9.50 -0.32 13.47
C ASP A 37 -9.14 1.07 14.00
N LYS A 38 -7.96 1.59 13.64
CA LYS A 38 -7.56 2.95 13.96
C LYS A 38 -8.45 3.96 13.26
N ASP A 39 -8.76 3.72 11.98
CA ASP A 39 -9.71 4.53 11.21
C ASP A 39 -11.10 4.54 11.84
N ALA A 40 -11.61 3.39 12.24
CA ALA A 40 -12.91 3.28 12.88
C ALA A 40 -13.00 4.00 14.24
N ALA A 41 -11.87 4.19 14.90
CA ALA A 41 -11.77 4.84 16.21
C ALA A 41 -11.61 6.36 16.13
N ARG A 42 -11.54 6.95 14.94
CA ARG A 42 -11.34 8.39 14.76
C ARG A 42 -12.57 9.21 15.21
N PRO A 43 -12.35 10.41 15.81
CA PRO A 43 -13.43 11.26 16.30
C PRO A 43 -14.35 11.85 15.22
N ASP A 44 -13.85 11.97 13.99
CA ASP A 44 -14.52 12.53 12.82
C ASP A 44 -15.47 11.55 12.12
N ARG A 45 -15.50 10.27 12.53
CA ARG A 45 -16.51 9.31 12.07
C ARG A 45 -17.78 9.37 12.89
N ALA A 46 -18.90 8.97 12.27
CA ALA A 46 -20.23 9.01 12.88
C ALA A 46 -20.26 8.33 14.27
N PRO A 47 -20.92 8.95 15.29
CA PRO A 47 -21.11 8.33 16.58
C PRO A 47 -21.85 7.00 16.48
N GLY A 48 -21.39 5.98 17.20
CA GLY A 48 -21.98 4.62 17.19
C GLY A 48 -21.17 3.60 16.40
N SER A 49 -20.38 4.01 15.45
CA SER A 49 -19.64 3.10 14.55
C SER A 49 -18.67 2.15 15.28
N ARG A 50 -18.16 2.52 16.45
CA ARG A 50 -17.17 1.71 17.20
C ARG A 50 -17.78 0.48 17.86
N ASP A 51 -18.94 0.63 18.51
CA ASP A 51 -19.63 -0.48 19.18
C ASP A 51 -20.34 -1.39 18.17
N ASP A 52 -20.89 -0.80 17.10
CA ASP A 52 -21.50 -1.55 16.01
C ASP A 52 -20.46 -2.39 15.28
N ARG A 53 -19.30 -1.83 14.91
CA ARG A 53 -18.18 -2.58 14.31
C ARG A 53 -17.61 -3.65 15.23
N ARG A 54 -17.64 -3.43 16.54
CA ARG A 54 -17.21 -4.44 17.52
C ARG A 54 -18.16 -5.63 17.52
N ARG A 55 -19.48 -5.40 17.40
CA ARG A 55 -20.50 -6.44 17.27
C ARG A 55 -20.38 -7.15 15.93
N GLU A 56 -20.30 -6.41 14.84
CA GLU A 56 -20.11 -6.95 13.49
C GLU A 56 -18.85 -7.81 13.40
N ARG A 57 -17.75 -7.41 14.07
CA ARG A 57 -16.55 -8.22 14.12
C ARG A 57 -16.74 -9.52 14.92
N ALA A 58 -17.48 -9.47 16.01
CA ALA A 58 -17.78 -10.67 16.79
C ALA A 58 -18.57 -11.68 15.98
N ASP A 59 -19.45 -11.20 15.11
CA ASP A 59 -20.32 -12.01 14.25
C ASP A 59 -19.66 -12.36 12.91
N ALA A 60 -18.56 -11.71 12.52
CA ALA A 60 -17.87 -11.99 11.27
C ALA A 60 -17.35 -13.45 11.23
N PRO A 61 -17.54 -14.16 10.12
CA PRO A 61 -17.09 -15.54 10.00
C PRO A 61 -15.56 -15.61 10.12
N ILE A 62 -15.07 -16.65 10.81
CA ILE A 62 -13.64 -16.96 10.86
C ILE A 62 -13.28 -17.60 9.51
N VAL A 63 -12.56 -16.87 8.68
CA VAL A 63 -12.07 -17.38 7.39
C VAL A 63 -10.65 -17.86 7.59
N ALA A 64 -10.34 -19.07 7.12
CA ALA A 64 -8.97 -19.58 7.14
C ALA A 64 -8.07 -18.72 6.23
N ALA A 65 -6.83 -18.43 6.68
CA ALA A 65 -5.88 -17.70 5.87
C ALA A 65 -5.56 -18.47 4.57
N PRO A 66 -5.53 -17.80 3.41
CA PRO A 66 -5.15 -18.40 2.13
C PRO A 66 -3.74 -19.03 2.20
N LYS A 67 -3.51 -20.07 1.39
CA LYS A 67 -2.23 -20.79 1.34
C LYS A 67 -1.29 -20.27 0.24
N SER A 68 -1.84 -19.50 -0.70
CA SER A 68 -1.10 -18.88 -1.80
C SER A 68 -1.82 -17.61 -2.25
N ASP A 69 -1.14 -16.76 -3.01
CA ASP A 69 -1.76 -15.58 -3.63
C ASP A 69 -2.93 -15.96 -4.56
N ALA A 70 -2.79 -17.06 -5.27
CA ALA A 70 -3.85 -17.58 -6.14
C ALA A 70 -5.08 -18.06 -5.33
N ASP A 71 -4.85 -18.69 -4.17
CA ASP A 71 -5.94 -19.05 -3.27
C ASP A 71 -6.62 -17.83 -2.66
N ALA A 72 -5.85 -16.76 -2.41
CA ALA A 72 -6.39 -15.51 -1.87
C ALA A 72 -7.37 -14.85 -2.86
N GLN A 73 -7.14 -14.95 -4.16
CA GLN A 73 -8.00 -14.39 -5.20
C GLN A 73 -9.18 -15.32 -5.60
N VAL A 74 -9.47 -16.36 -4.83
CA VAL A 74 -10.66 -17.18 -4.98
C VAL A 74 -11.77 -16.66 -4.06
N VAL A 75 -12.87 -16.17 -4.64
CA VAL A 75 -14.00 -15.64 -3.88
C VAL A 75 -14.61 -16.76 -3.00
N PRO A 76 -14.95 -16.47 -1.71
CA PRO A 76 -15.65 -17.40 -0.84
C PRO A 76 -16.97 -17.88 -1.51
N GLY A 77 -17.16 -19.18 -1.58
CA GLY A 77 -18.27 -19.82 -2.31
C GLY A 77 -17.85 -20.57 -3.56
N GLY A 78 -16.53 -20.61 -3.85
CA GLY A 78 -15.95 -21.50 -4.88
C GLY A 78 -16.19 -21.08 -6.34
N LYS A 79 -16.80 -19.93 -6.59
CA LYS A 79 -16.85 -19.36 -7.93
C LYS A 79 -15.53 -18.65 -8.18
N ARG A 80 -14.65 -19.28 -8.96
CA ARG A 80 -13.47 -18.61 -9.51
C ARG A 80 -13.98 -17.44 -10.35
N GLN A 81 -13.42 -16.25 -10.12
CA GLN A 81 -13.56 -15.20 -11.11
C GLN A 81 -13.01 -15.74 -12.46
N PRO A 82 -13.68 -15.46 -13.58
CA PRO A 82 -13.12 -15.81 -14.87
C PRO A 82 -11.68 -15.25 -14.94
N PRO A 83 -10.73 -15.98 -15.53
CA PRO A 83 -9.35 -15.48 -15.62
C PRO A 83 -9.37 -14.12 -16.33
N ILE A 84 -8.92 -13.09 -15.63
CA ILE A 84 -8.79 -11.74 -16.20
C ILE A 84 -7.70 -11.83 -17.27
N LYS A 85 -8.10 -11.61 -18.53
CA LYS A 85 -7.14 -11.55 -19.64
C LYS A 85 -6.47 -10.17 -19.59
N MET A 86 -5.26 -10.13 -19.10
CA MET A 86 -4.43 -8.91 -19.19
C MET A 86 -3.98 -8.73 -20.63
N GLU A 87 -4.30 -7.58 -21.23
CA GLU A 87 -3.76 -7.21 -22.52
C GLU A 87 -2.34 -6.66 -22.36
N ALA A 88 -1.52 -6.86 -23.41
CA ALA A 88 -0.18 -6.28 -23.41
C ALA A 88 -0.30 -4.74 -23.31
N VAL A 89 0.55 -4.13 -22.49
CA VAL A 89 0.51 -2.67 -22.26
C VAL A 89 0.73 -1.85 -23.54
N THR A 90 1.27 -2.49 -24.59
CA THR A 90 1.49 -1.92 -25.93
C THR A 90 0.45 -2.36 -26.96
N ALA A 91 -0.62 -3.08 -26.58
CA ALA A 91 -1.59 -3.63 -27.53
C ALA A 91 -2.36 -2.53 -28.31
N GLU A 92 -2.62 -1.40 -27.67
CA GLU A 92 -3.34 -0.30 -28.33
C GLU A 92 -2.40 0.66 -29.03
N GLN A 93 -2.83 1.18 -30.18
CA GLN A 93 -2.12 2.21 -30.90
C GLN A 93 -2.46 3.58 -30.33
N GLY A 94 -1.45 4.37 -29.92
CA GLY A 94 -1.59 5.70 -29.36
C GLY A 94 -1.21 6.80 -30.34
N GLU A 95 -1.73 8.00 -30.10
CA GLU A 95 -1.32 9.24 -30.77
C GLU A 95 -0.22 9.91 -29.92
N ARG A 96 0.94 10.19 -30.53
CA ARG A 96 2.06 10.85 -29.84
C ARG A 96 1.67 12.23 -29.32
N LEU A 97 2.05 12.52 -28.08
CA LEU A 97 1.89 13.82 -27.44
C LEU A 97 3.23 14.52 -27.29
N ASP A 98 3.27 15.83 -27.48
CA ASP A 98 4.49 16.66 -27.33
C ASP A 98 4.88 16.87 -25.86
N ARG A 99 3.94 16.68 -24.95
CA ARG A 99 4.14 16.88 -23.51
C ARG A 99 3.25 15.94 -22.70
N ARG A 100 3.57 15.84 -21.42
CA ARG A 100 2.77 15.12 -20.44
C ARG A 100 1.31 15.62 -20.45
N PRO A 101 0.31 14.72 -20.48
CA PRO A 101 -1.10 15.10 -20.41
C PRO A 101 -1.44 15.71 -19.05
N ASN A 102 -2.35 16.68 -19.07
CA ASN A 102 -2.99 17.19 -17.86
C ASN A 102 -4.16 16.27 -17.50
N PHE A 103 -4.24 15.86 -16.25
CA PHE A 103 -5.34 15.06 -15.75
C PHE A 103 -6.49 15.93 -15.26
N GLN A 104 -7.71 15.45 -15.44
CA GLN A 104 -8.91 16.11 -14.94
C GLN A 104 -9.05 15.89 -13.43
N PRO A 105 -9.69 16.81 -12.69
CA PRO A 105 -10.07 16.55 -11.30
C PRO A 105 -10.98 15.33 -11.23
N GLN A 106 -10.70 14.43 -10.28
CA GLN A 106 -11.51 13.23 -10.08
C GLN A 106 -12.83 13.61 -9.40
N PRO A 107 -13.99 13.15 -9.88
CA PRO A 107 -15.27 13.37 -9.21
C PRO A 107 -15.22 12.86 -7.76
N GLY A 108 -15.84 13.58 -6.83
CA GLY A 108 -15.81 13.24 -5.39
C GLY A 108 -14.54 13.62 -4.66
N MET A 109 -13.49 14.08 -5.37
CA MET A 109 -12.26 14.56 -4.76
C MET A 109 -12.08 16.06 -4.93
N THR A 110 -11.71 16.75 -3.87
CA THR A 110 -11.40 18.18 -3.90
C THR A 110 -9.91 18.40 -3.72
N GLU A 111 -9.26 19.08 -4.68
CA GLU A 111 -7.87 19.50 -4.51
C GLU A 111 -7.80 20.59 -3.46
N ARG A 112 -7.08 20.35 -2.36
CA ARG A 112 -6.87 21.28 -1.26
C ARG A 112 -5.58 22.08 -1.45
N ARG A 113 -4.51 21.40 -1.86
CA ARG A 113 -3.19 22.00 -2.01
C ARG A 113 -2.40 21.23 -3.07
N ARG A 114 -1.63 21.97 -3.87
CA ARG A 114 -0.60 21.43 -4.75
C ARG A 114 0.76 21.96 -4.30
N GLY A 115 1.69 21.05 -4.00
CA GLY A 115 3.07 21.38 -3.68
C GLY A 115 3.91 21.67 -4.93
N ASP A 116 5.05 22.30 -4.74
CA ASP A 116 6.03 22.55 -5.81
C ASP A 116 6.72 21.26 -6.29
N ASP A 117 6.64 20.19 -5.49
CA ASP A 117 7.22 18.87 -5.72
C ASP A 117 6.20 17.85 -6.32
N ASN A 118 5.23 18.33 -7.07
CA ASN A 118 4.16 17.54 -7.72
C ASN A 118 3.24 16.76 -6.76
N ARG A 119 3.33 16.96 -5.44
CA ARG A 119 2.41 16.41 -4.47
C ARG A 119 1.11 17.19 -4.42
N ILE A 120 0.01 16.47 -4.44
CA ILE A 120 -1.34 17.05 -4.37
C ILE A 120 -2.04 16.49 -3.13
N ILE A 121 -2.54 17.38 -2.27
CA ILE A 121 -3.44 17.00 -1.18
C ILE A 121 -4.86 17.05 -1.72
N LEU A 122 -5.52 15.92 -1.68
CA LEU A 122 -6.92 15.73 -2.08
C LEU A 122 -7.75 15.50 -0.82
N GLN A 123 -8.95 16.02 -0.82
CA GLN A 123 -9.97 15.65 0.17
C GLN A 123 -10.96 14.69 -0.46
N ILE A 124 -11.12 13.54 0.18
CA ILE A 124 -12.12 12.51 -0.12
C ILE A 124 -13.03 12.46 1.10
N ASP A 125 -14.32 12.78 0.94
CA ASP A 125 -15.25 12.95 2.06
C ASP A 125 -14.68 13.91 3.11
N ASN A 126 -14.40 13.41 4.31
CA ASN A 126 -13.80 14.19 5.40
C ASN A 126 -12.33 13.83 5.66
N GLN A 127 -11.62 13.25 4.68
CA GLN A 127 -10.24 12.78 4.82
C GLN A 127 -9.32 13.46 3.83
N ASN A 128 -8.18 13.96 4.32
CA ASN A 128 -7.09 14.38 3.46
C ASN A 128 -6.24 13.16 3.07
N VAL A 129 -5.97 13.02 1.79
CA VAL A 129 -5.04 12.05 1.23
C VAL A 129 -4.00 12.76 0.38
N ILE A 130 -2.82 12.20 0.26
CA ILE A 130 -1.77 12.73 -0.59
C ILE A 130 -1.67 11.87 -1.86
N ARG A 131 -1.60 12.52 -3.01
CA ARG A 131 -1.26 11.90 -4.29
C ARG A 131 0.08 12.44 -4.73
N ASN A 132 1.01 11.57 -5.02
CA ASN A 132 2.28 11.91 -5.63
C ASN A 132 2.41 11.26 -7.00
N ASP A 133 3.29 11.82 -7.82
CA ASP A 133 3.71 11.21 -9.07
C ASP A 133 5.04 10.48 -8.86
N ASP A 134 5.02 9.18 -9.08
CA ASP A 134 6.18 8.33 -8.91
C ASP A 134 7.04 8.20 -10.19
N SER A 135 6.64 8.84 -11.30
CA SER A 135 7.36 8.79 -12.58
C SER A 135 8.77 9.38 -12.48
N ASP A 136 8.94 10.42 -11.67
CA ASP A 136 10.25 11.06 -11.46
C ASP A 136 11.30 10.11 -10.87
N ARG A 137 10.84 9.07 -10.14
CA ARG A 137 11.74 8.03 -9.61
C ARG A 137 12.24 7.06 -10.68
N PHE A 138 11.61 7.03 -11.84
CA PHE A 138 11.95 6.12 -12.94
C PHE A 138 12.89 6.76 -13.96
N THR A 139 13.03 8.08 -13.92
CA THR A 139 13.88 8.88 -14.81
C THR A 139 15.07 9.42 -14.03
N ARG A 140 16.22 8.75 -14.10
CA ARG A 140 17.41 9.08 -13.28
C ARG A 140 18.66 9.40 -14.08
N GLY A 141 18.54 9.68 -15.36
CA GLY A 141 19.68 9.95 -16.22
C GLY A 141 19.31 10.05 -17.69
N ASP A 142 19.88 9.18 -18.51
CA ASP A 142 19.75 9.20 -19.97
C ASP A 142 18.51 8.43 -20.47
N GLU A 143 17.43 8.37 -19.67
CA GLU A 143 16.19 7.75 -20.09
C GLU A 143 15.42 8.63 -21.07
N GLU A 144 14.88 7.99 -22.10
CA GLU A 144 13.96 8.64 -23.03
C GLU A 144 12.53 8.47 -22.55
N GLN A 145 11.81 9.58 -22.35
CA GLN A 145 10.43 9.59 -21.93
C GLN A 145 9.52 10.16 -22.99
N TYR A 146 8.38 9.49 -23.23
CA TYR A 146 7.37 10.00 -24.13
C TYR A 146 5.95 9.61 -23.73
N TYR A 147 5.01 10.34 -24.29
CA TYR A 147 3.59 10.21 -23.98
C TYR A 147 2.77 9.96 -25.25
N GLU A 148 1.71 9.19 -25.08
CA GLU A 148 0.72 8.93 -26.13
C GLU A 148 -0.69 9.07 -25.55
N ARG A 149 -1.61 9.55 -26.38
CA ARG A 149 -3.04 9.49 -26.09
C ARG A 149 -3.60 8.17 -26.59
N LEU A 150 -4.34 7.49 -25.73
CA LEU A 150 -5.05 6.25 -26.03
C LEU A 150 -6.57 6.51 -26.13
N PRO A 151 -7.34 5.58 -26.73
CA PRO A 151 -8.80 5.63 -26.71
C PRO A 151 -9.38 5.70 -25.28
N GLY A 152 -10.59 6.25 -25.12
CA GLY A 152 -11.26 6.38 -23.82
C GLY A 152 -10.59 7.39 -22.87
N GLY A 153 -9.93 8.43 -23.40
CA GLY A 153 -9.31 9.49 -22.59
C GLY A 153 -8.08 9.04 -21.79
N ARG A 154 -7.60 7.82 -22.01
CA ARG A 154 -6.39 7.29 -21.35
C ARG A 154 -5.13 7.89 -21.97
N SER A 155 -4.04 7.78 -21.23
CA SER A 155 -2.71 8.14 -21.68
C SER A 155 -1.72 7.04 -21.36
N ARG A 156 -0.72 6.87 -22.24
CA ARG A 156 0.41 5.97 -22.02
C ARG A 156 1.69 6.78 -21.92
N GLU A 157 2.43 6.54 -20.87
CA GLU A 157 3.79 7.01 -20.66
C GLU A 157 4.75 5.85 -20.89
N THR A 158 5.79 6.04 -21.67
CA THR A 158 6.87 5.08 -21.88
C THR A 158 8.19 5.71 -21.52
N ILE A 159 8.91 5.09 -20.60
CA ILE A 159 10.27 5.45 -20.19
C ILE A 159 11.20 4.33 -20.67
N SER A 160 12.10 4.65 -21.60
CA SER A 160 13.08 3.73 -22.17
C SER A 160 14.44 3.95 -21.52
N ARG A 161 15.05 2.88 -21.04
CA ARG A 161 16.33 2.89 -20.33
C ARG A 161 17.48 2.49 -21.26
N PRO A 162 18.74 2.89 -20.92
CA PRO A 162 19.94 2.50 -21.71
C PRO A 162 20.15 0.99 -21.86
N ASP A 163 19.67 0.19 -20.89
CA ASP A 163 19.71 -1.28 -20.94
C ASP A 163 18.64 -1.90 -21.86
N LYS A 164 17.89 -1.06 -22.60
CA LYS A 164 16.77 -1.41 -23.48
C LYS A 164 15.52 -1.93 -22.75
N SER A 165 15.48 -1.85 -21.45
CA SER A 165 14.23 -2.08 -20.73
C SER A 165 13.32 -0.86 -20.82
N GLN A 166 12.01 -1.06 -20.65
CA GLN A 166 11.02 -0.01 -20.67
C GLN A 166 10.10 -0.13 -19.44
N VAL A 167 9.72 1.01 -18.89
CA VAL A 167 8.59 1.11 -17.96
C VAL A 167 7.45 1.79 -18.70
N VAL A 168 6.33 1.11 -18.81
CA VAL A 168 5.16 1.60 -19.52
C VAL A 168 4.01 1.73 -18.53
N THR A 169 3.44 2.94 -18.44
CA THR A 169 2.36 3.27 -17.51
C THR A 169 1.16 3.79 -18.28
N ILE A 170 -0.01 3.16 -18.12
CA ILE A 170 -1.29 3.66 -18.62
C ILE A 170 -2.06 4.28 -17.46
N ARG A 171 -2.54 5.50 -17.67
CA ARG A 171 -3.40 6.23 -16.73
C ARG A 171 -4.72 6.59 -17.41
N ASN A 172 -5.79 6.68 -16.61
CA ASN A 172 -7.07 7.20 -17.08
C ASN A 172 -7.05 8.74 -17.19
N GLN A 173 -8.15 9.34 -17.58
CA GLN A 173 -8.29 10.80 -17.69
C GLN A 173 -8.14 11.56 -16.38
N TYR A 174 -8.24 10.88 -15.24
CA TYR A 174 -8.08 11.45 -13.89
C TYR A 174 -6.67 11.24 -13.32
N GLY A 175 -5.81 10.54 -14.06
CA GLY A 175 -4.44 10.23 -13.64
C GLY A 175 -4.31 8.96 -12.80
N ASP A 176 -5.39 8.20 -12.59
CA ASP A 176 -5.34 6.95 -11.84
C ASP A 176 -4.60 5.89 -12.65
N LEU A 177 -3.82 5.07 -11.96
CA LEU A 177 -3.03 4.01 -12.56
C LEU A 177 -3.94 2.86 -13.03
N VAL A 178 -4.05 2.68 -14.33
CA VAL A 178 -4.79 1.58 -14.96
C VAL A 178 -3.93 0.35 -15.13
N GLN A 179 -2.73 0.52 -15.69
CA GLN A 179 -1.75 -0.55 -15.86
C GLN A 179 -0.33 0.02 -15.79
N ARG A 180 0.55 -0.71 -15.14
CA ARG A 180 2.00 -0.49 -15.24
C ARG A 180 2.69 -1.80 -15.52
N SER A 181 3.57 -1.78 -16.51
CA SER A 181 4.37 -2.94 -16.90
C SER A 181 5.83 -2.55 -17.07
N ARG A 182 6.72 -3.48 -16.75
CA ARG A 182 8.11 -3.45 -17.20
C ARG A 182 8.28 -4.40 -18.35
N ILE A 183 8.90 -3.93 -19.44
CA ILE A 183 9.31 -4.74 -20.58
C ILE A 183 10.83 -4.88 -20.51
N ASP A 184 11.35 -6.09 -20.43
CA ASP A 184 12.80 -6.32 -20.39
C ASP A 184 13.43 -6.17 -21.78
N ALA A 185 14.77 -6.16 -21.86
CA ALA A 185 15.52 -6.05 -23.12
C ALA A 185 15.25 -7.19 -24.13
N ARG A 186 14.58 -8.27 -23.69
CA ARG A 186 14.14 -9.40 -24.55
C ARG A 186 12.69 -9.26 -24.99
N GLY A 187 12.01 -8.15 -24.64
CA GLY A 187 10.62 -7.93 -24.96
C GLY A 187 9.61 -8.67 -24.07
N ARG A 188 10.04 -9.27 -22.95
CA ARG A 188 9.12 -9.91 -22.01
C ARG A 188 8.48 -8.86 -21.12
N GLU A 189 7.15 -8.87 -21.07
CA GLU A 189 6.36 -7.99 -20.22
C GLU A 189 6.14 -8.61 -18.84
N TYR A 190 6.33 -7.79 -17.82
CA TYR A 190 6.02 -8.06 -16.41
C TYR A 190 5.00 -7.04 -15.96
N VAL A 191 3.73 -7.45 -15.84
CA VAL A 191 2.65 -6.59 -15.36
C VAL A 191 2.79 -6.41 -13.84
N LEU A 192 3.00 -5.18 -13.40
CA LEU A 192 3.21 -4.80 -11.99
C LEU A 192 1.90 -4.41 -11.33
N PHE A 193 1.11 -3.58 -11.99
CA PHE A 193 -0.19 -3.12 -11.55
C PHE A 193 -1.19 -3.28 -12.69
N TYR A 194 -2.41 -3.69 -12.37
CA TYR A 194 -3.49 -3.83 -13.33
C TYR A 194 -4.84 -3.64 -12.65
N ALA A 195 -5.59 -2.63 -13.05
CA ALA A 195 -6.91 -2.32 -12.52
C ALA A 195 -7.98 -2.63 -13.58
N PRO A 196 -8.56 -3.85 -13.58
CA PRO A 196 -9.50 -4.28 -14.64
C PRO A 196 -10.73 -3.37 -14.74
N GLU A 197 -11.28 -2.89 -13.63
CA GLU A 197 -12.44 -2.01 -13.62
C GLU A 197 -12.17 -0.68 -14.34
N LEU A 198 -10.97 -0.11 -14.17
CA LEU A 198 -10.58 1.12 -14.86
C LEU A 198 -10.25 0.88 -16.34
N MET A 199 -9.95 -0.37 -16.73
CA MET A 199 -9.70 -0.75 -18.12
C MET A 199 -11.01 -0.98 -18.89
N GLU A 200 -11.99 -1.67 -18.27
CA GLU A 200 -13.24 -2.07 -18.91
C GLU A 200 -14.25 -0.92 -19.03
N GLU A 201 -14.27 0.02 -18.10
CA GLU A 201 -15.21 1.14 -18.04
C GLU A 201 -14.47 2.50 -18.01
N PRO A 202 -13.68 2.84 -19.04
CA PRO A 202 -12.85 4.06 -19.03
C PRO A 202 -13.65 5.37 -18.99
N ASP A 203 -14.91 5.35 -19.48
CA ASP A 203 -15.79 6.52 -19.55
C ASP A 203 -16.76 6.63 -18.36
N ARG A 204 -16.72 5.66 -17.44
CA ARG A 204 -17.56 5.73 -16.25
C ARG A 204 -17.11 6.92 -15.41
N ALA A 205 -18.07 7.77 -15.02
CA ALA A 205 -17.84 8.79 -13.99
C ALA A 205 -17.50 8.06 -12.68
N TYR A 206 -16.20 7.87 -12.45
CA TYR A 206 -15.69 7.15 -11.29
C TYR A 206 -15.61 8.14 -10.12
N GLU A 207 -16.50 7.97 -9.18
CA GLU A 207 -16.39 8.59 -7.86
C GLU A 207 -15.66 7.60 -6.94
N PHE A 208 -14.54 8.02 -6.36
CA PHE A 208 -13.82 7.16 -5.42
C PHE A 208 -14.71 6.87 -4.20
N ARG A 209 -14.89 5.60 -3.92
CA ARG A 209 -15.50 5.09 -2.69
C ARG A 209 -14.55 4.07 -2.07
N ASP A 210 -14.31 4.16 -0.77
CA ASP A 210 -13.48 3.18 -0.07
C ASP A 210 -14.08 1.76 -0.19
N PRO A 211 -13.45 0.85 -0.94
CA PRO A 211 -13.98 -0.52 -1.09
C PRO A 211 -13.98 -1.30 0.23
N GLY A 212 -13.25 -0.83 1.23
CA GLY A 212 -13.21 -1.41 2.56
C GLY A 212 -14.50 -1.19 3.35
N GLU A 213 -15.36 -0.23 2.95
CA GLU A 213 -16.64 0.03 3.61
C GLU A 213 -17.66 -1.08 3.36
N ASP A 214 -17.58 -1.75 2.22
CA ASP A 214 -18.46 -2.88 1.88
C ASP A 214 -18.02 -4.21 2.52
N LEU A 215 -16.88 -4.22 3.22
CA LEU A 215 -16.33 -5.40 3.85
C LEU A 215 -16.56 -5.40 5.37
N PRO A 216 -16.82 -6.59 5.96
CA PRO A 216 -16.90 -6.70 7.40
C PRO A 216 -15.56 -6.32 8.05
N PRO A 217 -15.57 -5.88 9.32
CA PRO A 217 -14.34 -5.62 10.06
C PRO A 217 -13.43 -6.85 10.05
N MET A 218 -12.15 -6.64 9.77
CA MET A 218 -11.19 -7.73 9.70
C MET A 218 -11.00 -8.40 11.05
N ARG A 219 -10.98 -9.74 11.06
CA ARG A 219 -10.54 -10.56 12.20
C ARG A 219 -9.16 -11.13 11.88
N LEU A 220 -8.16 -10.68 12.64
CA LEU A 220 -6.82 -11.25 12.49
C LEU A 220 -6.81 -12.66 13.08
N ASN A 221 -6.70 -13.67 12.21
CA ASN A 221 -6.76 -15.10 12.56
C ASN A 221 -5.36 -15.74 12.69
N ILE A 222 -4.32 -14.92 12.64
CA ILE A 222 -2.93 -15.33 12.83
C ILE A 222 -2.32 -14.53 13.99
N PRO A 223 -1.28 -15.04 14.65
CA PRO A 223 -0.56 -14.28 15.69
C PRO A 223 -0.04 -12.95 15.15
N VAL A 224 -0.08 -11.90 15.97
CA VAL A 224 0.40 -10.55 15.58
C VAL A 224 1.84 -10.59 15.06
N ARG A 225 2.72 -11.38 15.67
CA ARG A 225 4.11 -11.58 15.22
C ARG A 225 4.23 -12.19 13.81
N ASP A 226 3.20 -12.88 13.33
CA ASP A 226 3.16 -13.45 11.98
C ASP A 226 2.44 -12.51 11.00
N TYR A 227 1.89 -11.39 11.50
CA TYR A 227 1.26 -10.33 10.73
C TYR A 227 2.13 -9.08 10.59
N ILE A 228 2.86 -8.71 11.66
CA ILE A 228 3.79 -7.57 11.70
C ILE A 228 5.16 -8.06 12.15
N ILE A 229 6.20 -7.70 11.39
CA ILE A 229 7.58 -7.74 11.86
C ILE A 229 8.02 -6.31 12.18
N ASP A 230 8.63 -6.12 13.33
CA ASP A 230 9.34 -4.93 13.71
C ASP A 230 10.85 -5.21 13.61
N THR A 231 11.54 -4.46 12.74
CA THR A 231 12.97 -4.72 12.46
C THR A 231 13.88 -4.47 13.64
N THR A 232 13.42 -3.74 14.66
CA THR A 232 14.20 -3.50 15.90
C THR A 232 14.04 -4.65 16.87
N SER A 233 12.81 -5.15 17.06
CA SER A 233 12.53 -6.24 18.02
C SER A 233 12.81 -7.63 17.47
N ASP A 234 12.68 -7.80 16.14
CA ASP A 234 12.87 -9.09 15.44
C ASP A 234 13.96 -9.01 14.34
N PRO A 235 15.20 -8.60 14.66
CA PRO A 235 16.23 -8.35 13.64
C PRO A 235 16.71 -9.60 12.90
N ASP A 236 16.50 -10.79 13.45
CA ASP A 236 16.93 -12.06 12.89
C ASP A 236 15.79 -12.87 12.25
N ARG A 237 14.63 -12.25 12.11
CA ARG A 237 13.49 -12.87 11.42
C ARG A 237 13.82 -13.14 9.96
N ASP A 238 13.31 -14.22 9.42
CA ASP A 238 13.39 -14.54 7.98
C ASP A 238 12.42 -13.65 7.19
N TYR A 239 12.87 -12.46 6.78
CA TYR A 239 12.09 -11.48 6.04
C TYR A 239 11.66 -12.00 4.67
N TYR A 240 12.46 -12.86 4.01
CA TYR A 240 12.11 -13.46 2.74
C TYR A 240 10.87 -14.35 2.88
N LYS A 241 10.90 -15.31 3.81
CA LYS A 241 9.74 -16.17 4.07
C LYS A 241 8.51 -15.39 4.51
N PHE A 242 8.70 -14.29 5.23
CA PHE A 242 7.60 -13.44 5.66
C PHE A 242 6.96 -12.70 4.47
N LEU A 243 7.77 -12.12 3.56
CA LEU A 243 7.28 -11.43 2.37
C LEU A 243 6.63 -12.39 1.35
N GLU A 244 7.04 -13.66 1.30
CA GLU A 244 6.40 -14.66 0.44
C GLU A 244 5.00 -15.09 0.92
N GLN A 245 4.63 -14.78 2.16
CA GLN A 245 3.32 -15.19 2.67
C GLN A 245 2.18 -14.50 1.92
N PRO A 246 1.12 -15.26 1.57
CA PRO A 246 -0.05 -14.70 0.88
C PRO A 246 -0.83 -13.73 1.78
N PRO A 247 -1.85 -13.04 1.27
CA PRO A 247 -2.79 -12.29 2.09
C PRO A 247 -3.33 -13.12 3.26
N VAL A 248 -3.69 -12.46 4.35
CA VAL A 248 -4.18 -13.12 5.59
C VAL A 248 -5.68 -13.45 5.54
N GLU A 249 -6.37 -12.92 4.53
CA GLU A 249 -7.76 -13.25 4.20
C GLU A 249 -7.99 -13.20 2.68
N PRO A 250 -9.12 -13.71 2.16
CA PRO A 250 -9.45 -13.64 0.74
C PRO A 250 -9.46 -12.21 0.21
N VAL A 251 -9.10 -12.07 -1.06
CA VAL A 251 -9.11 -10.83 -1.84
C VAL A 251 -10.29 -10.94 -2.82
N GLU A 252 -11.32 -10.14 -2.62
CA GLU A 252 -12.62 -10.28 -3.30
C GLU A 252 -12.51 -9.99 -4.80
N ARG A 253 -11.62 -9.05 -5.15
CA ARG A 253 -11.29 -8.69 -6.53
C ARG A 253 -9.88 -8.10 -6.61
N VAL A 254 -9.40 -7.83 -7.78
CA VAL A 254 -8.21 -7.00 -7.97
C VAL A 254 -8.60 -5.54 -7.75
N TYR A 255 -7.83 -4.84 -6.95
CA TYR A 255 -8.04 -3.43 -6.61
C TYR A 255 -7.09 -2.54 -7.39
N SER A 256 -7.50 -1.31 -7.68
CA SER A 256 -6.58 -0.29 -8.19
C SER A 256 -5.54 0.07 -7.12
N LEU A 257 -4.41 0.64 -7.55
CA LEU A 257 -3.39 1.08 -6.61
C LEU A 257 -3.93 2.14 -5.64
N ASP A 258 -4.77 3.05 -6.12
CA ASP A 258 -5.37 4.11 -5.29
C ASP A 258 -6.36 3.54 -4.28
N GLU A 259 -7.14 2.51 -4.63
CA GLU A 259 -7.98 1.80 -3.67
C GLU A 259 -7.16 1.12 -2.56
N VAL A 260 -6.03 0.53 -2.91
CA VAL A 260 -5.10 -0.05 -1.90
C VAL A 260 -4.49 1.06 -1.05
N LYS A 261 -4.05 2.17 -1.65
CA LYS A 261 -3.45 3.29 -0.92
C LYS A 261 -4.43 3.95 0.05
N TYR A 262 -5.69 4.16 -0.36
CA TYR A 262 -6.64 4.95 0.43
C TYR A 262 -7.52 4.12 1.36
N SER A 263 -7.61 2.80 1.17
CA SER A 263 -8.38 1.90 2.04
C SER A 263 -7.49 1.17 3.05
N ALA A 264 -7.62 1.53 4.32
CA ALA A 264 -6.96 0.81 5.42
C ALA A 264 -7.40 -0.66 5.48
N ARG A 265 -8.70 -0.90 5.24
CA ARG A 265 -9.28 -2.25 5.29
C ARG A 265 -8.72 -3.18 4.20
N ILE A 266 -8.44 -2.64 3.03
CA ILE A 266 -7.82 -3.42 1.94
C ILE A 266 -6.33 -3.66 2.25
N ARG A 267 -5.58 -2.67 2.74
CA ARG A 267 -4.18 -2.85 3.14
C ARG A 267 -4.01 -3.88 4.25
N ASP A 268 -4.94 -3.93 5.19
CA ASP A 268 -4.88 -4.89 6.29
C ASP A 268 -4.95 -6.35 5.84
N LYS A 269 -5.38 -6.64 4.60
CA LYS A 269 -5.35 -7.99 4.02
C LYS A 269 -3.94 -8.57 3.87
N VAL A 270 -2.90 -7.72 3.87
CA VAL A 270 -1.51 -8.14 3.69
C VAL A 270 -0.64 -7.74 4.89
N ARG A 271 0.37 -8.57 5.13
CA ARG A 271 1.35 -8.39 6.20
C ARG A 271 2.20 -7.15 6.00
N ARG A 272 2.78 -6.63 7.07
CA ARG A 272 3.71 -5.50 7.00
C ARG A 272 5.02 -5.74 7.77
N ILE A 273 6.07 -5.06 7.31
CA ILE A 273 7.35 -4.93 8.02
C ILE A 273 7.46 -3.47 8.46
N ASP A 274 7.55 -3.24 9.77
CA ASP A 274 7.82 -1.93 10.36
C ASP A 274 9.34 -1.71 10.39
N LEU A 275 9.83 -0.67 9.67
CA LEU A 275 11.25 -0.32 9.56
C LEU A 275 11.67 0.61 10.71
N ASP A 276 11.47 0.20 11.95
CA ASP A 276 11.75 1.03 13.13
C ASP A 276 13.25 1.31 13.34
N THR A 277 14.13 0.61 12.59
CA THR A 277 15.57 0.93 12.52
C THR A 277 15.87 2.19 11.72
N ILE A 278 14.93 2.67 10.91
CA ILE A 278 15.03 3.93 10.19
C ILE A 278 14.39 5.03 11.02
N THR A 279 15.20 6.00 11.42
CA THR A 279 14.74 7.15 12.20
C THR A 279 14.97 8.44 11.40
N PHE A 280 14.04 9.35 11.52
CA PHE A 280 14.11 10.64 10.86
C PHE A 280 14.26 11.76 11.90
N PRO A 281 15.11 12.75 11.67
CA PRO A 281 15.08 13.98 12.46
C PRO A 281 13.69 14.63 12.40
N THR A 282 13.34 15.41 13.41
CA THR A 282 12.05 16.13 13.41
C THR A 282 11.97 17.05 12.20
N GLY A 283 10.87 16.97 11.45
CA GLY A 283 10.65 17.76 10.24
C GLY A 283 11.52 17.38 9.04
N SER A 284 12.25 16.25 9.07
CA SER A 284 13.10 15.80 7.97
C SER A 284 12.62 14.45 7.41
N ALA A 285 12.89 14.25 6.12
CA ALA A 285 12.73 12.99 5.39
C ALA A 285 14.10 12.41 4.96
N GLU A 286 15.20 12.98 5.39
CA GLU A 286 16.54 12.53 5.05
C GLU A 286 16.92 11.26 5.81
N ILE A 287 17.49 10.28 5.09
CA ILE A 287 18.04 9.06 5.65
C ILE A 287 19.55 9.16 5.61
N SER A 288 20.21 9.05 6.78
CA SER A 288 21.67 9.04 6.83
C SER A 288 22.21 7.74 6.22
N MET A 289 23.41 7.81 5.62
CA MET A 289 24.08 6.65 5.02
C MET A 289 24.30 5.51 6.03
N ASN A 290 24.49 5.84 7.31
CA ASN A 290 24.62 4.83 8.38
C ASN A 290 23.32 4.03 8.56
N GLN A 291 22.18 4.66 8.36
CA GLN A 291 20.87 3.99 8.45
C GLN A 291 20.53 3.19 7.19
N ALA A 292 21.06 3.55 6.02
CA ALA A 292 20.89 2.76 4.81
C ALA A 292 21.36 1.31 4.99
N ALA A 293 22.40 1.09 5.78
CA ALA A 293 22.89 -0.26 6.09
C ALA A 293 21.85 -1.12 6.85
N SER A 294 20.97 -0.51 7.65
CA SER A 294 19.93 -1.23 8.40
C SER A 294 18.82 -1.79 7.48
N LEU A 295 18.65 -1.21 6.27
CA LEU A 295 17.72 -1.71 5.28
C LEU A 295 18.21 -2.97 4.54
N ARG A 296 19.50 -3.33 4.65
CA ARG A 296 20.10 -4.42 3.86
C ARG A 296 19.34 -5.74 3.96
N LYS A 297 19.02 -6.20 5.16
CA LYS A 297 18.32 -7.50 5.34
C LYS A 297 16.94 -7.49 4.64
N VAL A 298 16.21 -6.39 4.73
CA VAL A 298 14.90 -6.24 4.08
C VAL A 298 15.06 -6.11 2.57
N ALA A 299 16.05 -5.34 2.11
CA ALA A 299 16.35 -5.20 0.70
C ALA A 299 16.79 -6.52 0.05
N ASP A 300 17.62 -7.32 0.74
CA ASP A 300 18.03 -8.65 0.29
C ASP A 300 16.82 -9.59 0.16
N ALA A 301 15.89 -9.52 1.12
CA ALA A 301 14.65 -10.29 1.07
C ALA A 301 13.75 -9.87 -0.11
N ILE A 302 13.57 -8.57 -0.35
CA ILE A 302 12.84 -8.04 -1.50
C ILE A 302 13.51 -8.51 -2.80
N ASN A 303 14.83 -8.42 -2.92
CA ASN A 303 15.57 -8.88 -4.10
C ASN A 303 15.41 -10.38 -4.34
N GLN A 304 15.37 -11.21 -3.28
CA GLN A 304 15.08 -12.65 -3.43
C GLN A 304 13.66 -12.89 -3.95
N VAL A 305 12.68 -12.17 -3.43
CA VAL A 305 11.29 -12.24 -3.92
C VAL A 305 11.21 -11.82 -5.40
N LEU A 306 11.83 -10.70 -5.78
CA LEU A 306 11.88 -10.21 -7.15
C LEU A 306 12.65 -11.13 -8.11
N LYS A 307 13.69 -11.81 -7.63
CA LYS A 307 14.42 -12.81 -8.42
C LYS A 307 13.53 -14.00 -8.78
N LYS A 308 12.64 -14.40 -7.86
CA LYS A 308 11.67 -15.48 -8.09
C LYS A 308 10.52 -15.02 -8.99
N ASN A 309 10.01 -13.83 -8.77
CA ASN A 309 8.93 -13.23 -9.55
C ASN A 309 9.20 -11.73 -9.77
N PRO A 310 9.72 -11.33 -10.95
CA PRO A 310 10.04 -9.92 -11.24
C PRO A 310 8.84 -8.97 -11.25
N ALA A 311 7.61 -9.50 -11.21
CA ALA A 311 6.37 -8.72 -11.18
C ALA A 311 5.81 -8.52 -9.76
N GLU A 312 6.59 -8.80 -8.72
CA GLU A 312 6.19 -8.50 -7.35
C GLU A 312 6.19 -6.99 -7.09
N THR A 313 5.22 -6.53 -6.29
CA THR A 313 5.02 -5.12 -6.01
C THR A 313 4.91 -4.87 -4.51
N PHE A 314 5.49 -3.75 -4.10
CA PHE A 314 5.56 -3.37 -2.69
C PHE A 314 5.01 -1.96 -2.50
N LEU A 315 4.28 -1.75 -1.41
CA LEU A 315 3.85 -0.44 -0.95
C LEU A 315 4.71 -0.03 0.26
N ILE A 316 5.34 1.13 0.15
CA ILE A 316 6.13 1.76 1.20
C ILE A 316 5.27 2.85 1.80
N GLU A 317 4.98 2.73 3.08
CA GLU A 317 4.05 3.59 3.81
C GLU A 317 4.82 4.46 4.80
N GLY A 318 4.66 5.79 4.72
CA GLY A 318 5.27 6.73 5.65
C GLY A 318 4.30 7.19 6.72
N HIS A 319 4.81 7.40 7.94
CA HIS A 319 4.05 7.85 9.09
C HIS A 319 4.78 8.93 9.88
N THR A 320 4.00 9.79 10.56
CA THR A 320 4.51 10.79 11.51
C THR A 320 3.95 10.54 12.91
N ASP A 321 4.47 11.24 13.90
CA ASP A 321 3.76 11.46 15.16
C ASP A 321 2.66 12.52 14.97
N ALA A 322 1.90 12.78 16.05
CA ALA A 322 0.76 13.70 16.03
C ALA A 322 1.18 15.17 16.28
N VAL A 323 2.44 15.52 16.07
CA VAL A 323 2.92 16.90 16.23
C VAL A 323 2.93 17.60 14.88
N GLY A 324 2.23 18.72 14.78
CA GLY A 324 2.12 19.51 13.55
C GLY A 324 0.70 19.56 13.01
N THR A 325 0.56 19.99 11.75
CA THR A 325 -0.73 19.99 11.06
C THR A 325 -0.88 18.70 10.24
N ASP A 326 -2.10 18.24 10.07
CA ASP A 326 -2.43 17.06 9.24
C ASP A 326 -1.80 17.14 7.84
N GLU A 327 -1.93 18.29 7.17
CA GLU A 327 -1.35 18.49 5.83
C GLU A 327 0.18 18.40 5.82
N SER A 328 0.84 19.02 6.81
CA SER A 328 2.31 18.96 6.91
C SER A 328 2.79 17.54 7.20
N ASN A 329 2.08 16.82 8.07
CA ASN A 329 2.35 15.44 8.40
C ASN A 329 2.12 14.50 7.21
N LEU A 330 1.09 14.73 6.39
CA LEU A 330 0.88 14.00 5.14
C LEU A 330 2.06 14.17 4.17
N VAL A 331 2.48 15.42 3.90
CA VAL A 331 3.60 15.69 3.00
C VAL A 331 4.89 15.06 3.53
N LEU A 332 5.21 15.27 4.82
CA LEU A 332 6.43 14.75 5.42
C LEU A 332 6.48 13.22 5.42
N SER A 333 5.36 12.58 5.71
CA SER A 333 5.28 11.11 5.69
C SER A 333 5.47 10.54 4.29
N ASP A 334 4.92 11.20 3.27
CA ASP A 334 5.08 10.78 1.88
C ASP A 334 6.53 10.94 1.39
N GLN A 335 7.18 12.05 1.74
CA GLN A 335 8.60 12.26 1.49
C GLN A 335 9.48 11.20 2.16
N ARG A 336 9.13 10.76 3.39
CA ARG A 336 9.84 9.66 4.08
C ARG A 336 9.70 8.34 3.36
N ALA A 337 8.48 8.01 2.91
CA ALA A 337 8.24 6.81 2.12
C ALA A 337 9.07 6.81 0.83
N GLU A 338 9.10 7.95 0.14
CA GLU A 338 9.89 8.13 -1.09
C GLU A 338 11.39 8.03 -0.83
N SER A 339 11.91 8.61 0.27
CA SER A 339 13.32 8.50 0.63
C SER A 339 13.75 7.06 0.85
N VAL A 340 12.92 6.24 1.52
CA VAL A 340 13.18 4.80 1.68
C VAL A 340 13.15 4.10 0.31
N ALA A 341 12.17 4.40 -0.56
CA ALA A 341 12.09 3.84 -1.90
C ALA A 341 13.35 4.17 -2.72
N ASN A 342 13.84 5.41 -2.63
CA ASN A 342 15.05 5.85 -3.29
C ASN A 342 16.28 5.08 -2.80
N VAL A 343 16.46 4.94 -1.48
CA VAL A 343 17.57 4.16 -0.92
C VAL A 343 17.50 2.69 -1.34
N LEU A 344 16.31 2.08 -1.35
CA LEU A 344 16.11 0.71 -1.82
C LEU A 344 16.51 0.54 -3.29
N SER A 345 16.23 1.53 -4.13
CA SER A 345 16.60 1.49 -5.55
C SER A 345 18.07 1.81 -5.77
N ASP A 346 18.61 2.85 -5.13
CA ASP A 346 19.96 3.36 -5.40
C ASP A 346 21.05 2.50 -4.77
N ALA A 347 20.83 2.08 -3.52
CA ALA A 347 21.83 1.31 -2.77
C ALA A 347 21.69 -0.20 -2.93
N PHE A 348 20.50 -0.70 -3.28
CA PHE A 348 20.23 -2.14 -3.33
C PHE A 348 19.67 -2.63 -4.66
N ALA A 349 19.63 -1.77 -5.68
CA ALA A 349 19.22 -2.07 -7.05
C ALA A 349 17.81 -2.70 -7.18
N ILE A 350 16.89 -2.36 -6.28
CA ILE A 350 15.49 -2.74 -6.41
C ILE A 350 14.86 -1.84 -7.48
N PRO A 351 14.22 -2.40 -8.52
CA PRO A 351 13.63 -1.59 -9.59
C PRO A 351 12.56 -0.65 -9.03
N PRO A 352 12.67 0.68 -9.26
CA PRO A 352 11.79 1.66 -8.64
C PRO A 352 10.31 1.48 -9.03
N GLU A 353 10.02 0.95 -10.23
CA GLU A 353 8.68 0.67 -10.71
C GLU A 353 7.95 -0.44 -9.93
N ASN A 354 8.67 -1.29 -9.18
CA ASN A 354 8.11 -2.30 -8.30
C ASN A 354 7.72 -1.73 -6.93
N LEU A 355 8.07 -0.46 -6.65
CA LEU A 355 7.85 0.22 -5.38
C LEU A 355 6.83 1.34 -5.56
N ALA A 356 5.69 1.25 -4.89
CA ALA A 356 4.74 2.35 -4.71
C ALA A 356 4.99 3.01 -3.35
N THR A 357 4.73 4.30 -3.23
CA THR A 357 4.88 5.06 -1.98
C THR A 357 3.58 5.73 -1.59
N GLN A 358 3.34 5.90 -0.28
CA GLN A 358 2.19 6.61 0.26
C GLN A 358 2.48 7.18 1.65
N GLY A 359 2.18 8.46 1.85
CA GLY A 359 2.16 9.09 3.16
C GLY A 359 0.79 9.02 3.83
N TYR A 360 0.78 8.78 5.13
CA TYR A 360 -0.44 8.72 5.94
C TYR A 360 -0.44 9.72 7.09
N GLY A 361 0.61 10.54 7.23
CA GLY A 361 0.72 11.47 8.34
C GLY A 361 0.61 10.75 9.69
N GLU A 362 -0.18 11.34 10.58
CA GLU A 362 -0.44 10.84 11.93
C GLU A 362 -1.64 9.86 12.02
N ARG A 363 -2.21 9.48 10.89
CA ARG A 363 -3.49 8.75 10.85
C ARG A 363 -3.44 7.37 11.50
N TYR A 364 -2.31 6.67 11.40
CA TYR A 364 -2.15 5.29 11.87
C TYR A 364 -1.04 5.18 12.91
N LEU A 365 -1.22 5.87 14.06
CA LEU A 365 -0.25 5.86 15.14
C LEU A 365 0.04 4.43 15.65
N LYS A 366 1.33 4.12 15.89
CA LYS A 366 1.78 2.89 16.54
C LYS A 366 1.62 2.99 18.06
N VAL A 367 1.87 4.17 18.60
CA VAL A 367 1.63 4.52 20.00
C VAL A 367 0.56 5.62 20.03
N SER A 368 -0.54 5.37 20.75
CA SER A 368 -1.66 6.32 20.85
C SER A 368 -1.28 7.46 21.77
N THR A 369 -0.75 8.55 21.22
CA THR A 369 -0.37 9.78 21.94
C THR A 369 -0.43 10.98 21.01
N THR A 370 -0.72 12.15 21.57
CA THR A 370 -0.64 13.46 20.87
C THR A 370 0.73 14.12 21.03
N ALA A 371 1.61 13.55 21.85
CA ALA A 371 2.98 14.02 22.03
C ALA A 371 3.92 13.54 20.92
N ALA A 372 5.10 14.13 20.84
CA ALA A 372 6.16 13.65 19.98
C ALA A 372 6.55 12.21 20.39
N GLU A 373 6.46 11.28 19.43
CA GLU A 373 6.74 9.86 19.68
C GLU A 373 7.54 9.27 18.52
N GLN A 374 8.74 8.80 18.83
CA GLN A 374 9.66 8.27 17.83
C GLN A 374 9.11 7.05 17.11
N GLN A 375 8.42 6.14 17.81
CA GLN A 375 7.85 4.93 17.20
C GLN A 375 6.74 5.24 16.18
N ASN A 376 6.12 6.41 16.28
CA ASN A 376 5.14 6.88 15.30
C ASN A 376 5.81 7.40 14.02
N ARG A 377 7.04 7.92 14.11
CA ARG A 377 7.83 8.39 12.97
C ARG A 377 8.55 7.21 12.30
N ARG A 378 7.81 6.44 11.52
CA ARG A 378 8.29 5.19 10.93
C ARG A 378 7.94 5.08 9.45
N VAL A 379 8.55 4.14 8.79
CA VAL A 379 8.16 3.66 7.46
C VAL A 379 7.85 2.17 7.55
N THR A 380 6.86 1.73 6.79
CA THR A 380 6.48 0.31 6.72
C THR A 380 6.48 -0.19 5.29
N ILE A 381 6.63 -1.48 5.08
CA ILE A 381 6.61 -2.12 3.76
C ILE A 381 5.57 -3.24 3.76
N ARG A 382 4.73 -3.28 2.71
CA ARG A 382 3.79 -4.36 2.44
C ARG A 382 4.03 -4.92 1.03
N ARG A 383 3.99 -6.23 0.86
CA ARG A 383 3.88 -6.84 -0.46
C ARG A 383 2.42 -6.84 -0.89
N VAL A 384 2.09 -6.07 -1.92
CA VAL A 384 0.70 -5.81 -2.35
C VAL A 384 0.31 -6.52 -3.64
N THR A 385 1.17 -7.35 -4.21
CA THR A 385 1.00 -8.01 -5.50
C THR A 385 -0.38 -8.64 -5.70
N ALA A 386 -0.83 -9.42 -4.72
CA ALA A 386 -2.12 -10.11 -4.81
C ALA A 386 -3.33 -9.18 -4.72
N LEU A 387 -3.15 -7.92 -4.30
CA LEU A 387 -4.21 -6.91 -4.25
C LEU A 387 -4.34 -6.16 -5.58
N VAL A 388 -3.23 -5.90 -6.28
CA VAL A 388 -3.13 -4.90 -7.37
C VAL A 388 -2.99 -5.50 -8.77
N ARG A 389 -3.01 -6.81 -8.90
CA ARG A 389 -3.04 -7.49 -10.19
C ARG A 389 -3.55 -8.91 -10.08
N PRO A 390 -4.07 -9.49 -11.18
CA PRO A 390 -4.38 -10.91 -11.22
C PRO A 390 -3.12 -11.75 -11.02
N VAL A 391 -3.20 -12.77 -10.16
CA VAL A 391 -2.13 -13.74 -9.96
C VAL A 391 -2.46 -14.99 -10.77
N ALA A 392 -1.59 -15.36 -11.73
CA ALA A 392 -1.79 -16.54 -12.54
C ALA A 392 -1.88 -17.80 -11.64
N GLN A 393 -2.93 -18.54 -11.81
CA GLN A 393 -3.06 -19.88 -11.20
C GLN A 393 -2.08 -20.81 -11.89
N LYS A 394 -1.18 -21.43 -11.15
CA LYS A 394 -0.36 -22.53 -11.62
C LYS A 394 -1.18 -23.81 -11.74
#